data_6ce85a082686cafe05af03be7c834ee1
#
_entry.id   6ce85a082686cafe05af03be7c834ee1
#
_cell.length_a   1.000
_cell.length_b   1.000
_cell.length_c   1.000
_cell.angle_alpha   90.00
_cell.angle_beta   90.00
_cell.angle_gamma   90.00
#
_symmetry.space_group_name_H-M   'P 1'
#
loop_
_entity.id
_entity.type
_entity.pdbx_description
1 polymer ?
#
loop_
_entity_poly.entity_id
_entity_poly.type
_entity_poly.pdbx_seq_one_letter_code
_entity_poly.pdbx_strand_id
1 'polypeptide(L)'
;MTDEEKKEYRAGMIELCKTYCHIDYDDDAEIVELMFDTAMEEMEHLIPSFDRHTMTSRQKLLTCSFVKELYDHREEYQRETRTLTNAVSSMLLKEIYKGGNA
;
A
#
# COMPACT_ATOMS: atom_id res chain seq x y z
N MET A 1 7.95 10.85 -16.59
CA MET A 1 8.32 9.46 -16.30
C MET A 1 7.83 8.57 -17.43
N THR A 2 8.70 7.78 -18.02
CA THR A 2 8.34 6.86 -19.10
C THR A 2 7.56 5.65 -18.55
N ASP A 3 6.91 4.90 -19.42
CA ASP A 3 6.21 3.70 -19.01
C ASP A 3 7.13 2.66 -18.38
N GLU A 4 8.35 2.56 -18.90
CA GLU A 4 9.35 1.65 -18.36
C GLU A 4 9.82 2.07 -16.97
N GLU A 5 10.03 3.36 -16.77
CA GLU A 5 10.37 3.89 -15.44
C GLU A 5 9.27 3.65 -14.43
N LYS A 6 8.01 3.79 -14.86
CA LYS A 6 6.85 3.51 -14.01
C LYS A 6 6.81 2.04 -13.60
N LYS A 7 7.10 1.14 -14.53
CA LYS A 7 7.15 -0.30 -14.25
C LYS A 7 8.26 -0.63 -13.25
N GLU A 8 9.42 -0.01 -13.42
CA GLU A 8 10.55 -0.20 -12.50
C GLU A 8 10.23 0.31 -11.11
N TYR A 9 9.60 1.48 -11.03
CA TYR A 9 9.18 2.04 -9.75
C TYR A 9 8.19 1.11 -9.04
N ARG A 10 7.19 0.62 -9.78
CA ARG A 10 6.21 -0.31 -9.25
C ARG A 10 6.87 -1.59 -8.75
N ALA A 11 7.75 -2.16 -9.56
CA ALA A 11 8.48 -3.38 -9.18
C ALA A 11 9.30 -3.17 -7.92
N GLY A 12 9.99 -2.04 -7.81
CA GLY A 12 10.76 -1.69 -6.63
C GLY A 12 9.91 -1.55 -5.38
N MET A 13 8.74 -0.94 -5.52
CA MET A 13 7.81 -0.80 -4.39
C MET A 13 7.24 -2.15 -3.95
N ILE A 14 6.93 -3.03 -4.89
CA ILE A 14 6.44 -4.37 -4.56
C ILE A 14 7.53 -5.16 -3.82
N GLU A 15 8.77 -5.06 -4.26
CA GLU A 15 9.90 -5.71 -3.56
C GLU A 15 10.07 -5.15 -2.15
N LEU A 16 9.91 -3.83 -1.99
CA LEU A 16 9.96 -3.20 -0.68
C LEU A 16 8.86 -3.75 0.24
N CYS A 17 7.65 -3.90 -0.29
CA CYS A 17 6.53 -4.46 0.46
C CYS A 17 6.80 -5.91 0.86
N LYS A 18 7.36 -6.71 -0.04
CA LYS A 18 7.73 -8.09 0.27
C LYS A 18 8.74 -8.15 1.40
N THR A 19 9.76 -7.31 1.35
CA THR A 19 10.77 -7.22 2.40
C THR A 19 10.14 -6.83 3.74
N TYR A 20 9.29 -5.84 3.71
CA TYR A 20 8.59 -5.36 4.91
C TYR A 20 7.72 -6.45 5.53
N CYS A 21 7.05 -7.25 4.69
CA CYS A 21 6.16 -8.33 5.13
C CYS A 21 6.91 -9.64 5.42
N HIS A 22 8.22 -9.70 5.19
CA HIS A 22 9.04 -10.91 5.33
C HIS A 22 8.56 -12.05 4.43
N ILE A 23 8.21 -11.71 3.19
CA ILE A 23 7.76 -12.69 2.19
C ILE A 23 8.97 -13.12 1.37
N ASP A 24 9.37 -14.37 1.51
CA ASP A 24 10.60 -14.88 0.90
C ASP A 24 10.37 -15.74 -0.36
N TYR A 25 9.11 -16.13 -0.63
CA TYR A 25 8.83 -16.98 -1.77
C TYR A 25 7.94 -16.30 -2.80
N ASP A 26 8.04 -16.83 -4.03
CA ASP A 26 7.27 -16.30 -5.14
C ASP A 26 5.82 -16.84 -5.20
N ASP A 27 5.48 -17.78 -4.35
CA ASP A 27 4.15 -18.40 -4.33
C ASP A 27 3.03 -17.38 -4.10
N ASP A 28 3.31 -16.34 -3.32
CA ASP A 28 2.34 -15.30 -3.01
C ASP A 28 2.53 -14.03 -3.83
N ALA A 29 3.36 -14.06 -4.87
CA ALA A 29 3.69 -12.87 -5.65
C ALA A 29 2.46 -12.18 -6.25
N GLU A 30 1.54 -12.95 -6.83
CA GLU A 30 0.33 -12.40 -7.42
C GLU A 30 -0.57 -11.74 -6.37
N ILE A 31 -0.66 -12.36 -5.20
CA ILE A 31 -1.46 -11.82 -4.10
C ILE A 31 -0.86 -10.51 -3.61
N VAL A 32 0.46 -10.47 -3.47
CA VAL A 32 1.15 -9.24 -3.03
C VAL A 32 0.95 -8.12 -4.04
N GLU A 33 1.03 -8.40 -5.33
CA GLU A 33 0.77 -7.40 -6.36
C GLU A 33 -0.65 -6.87 -6.28
N LEU A 34 -1.62 -7.74 -6.07
CA LEU A 34 -3.02 -7.34 -5.93
C LEU A 34 -3.21 -6.47 -4.70
N MET A 35 -2.59 -6.81 -3.59
CA MET A 35 -2.63 -6.02 -2.36
C MET A 35 -1.97 -4.67 -2.56
N PHE A 36 -0.85 -4.62 -3.27
CA PHE A 36 -0.18 -3.38 -3.59
C PHE A 36 -1.08 -2.47 -4.44
N ASP A 37 -1.71 -3.02 -5.47
CA ASP A 37 -2.60 -2.25 -6.33
C ASP A 37 -3.82 -1.74 -5.54
N THR A 38 -4.33 -2.56 -4.63
CA THR A 38 -5.42 -2.15 -3.73
C THR A 38 -4.99 -0.99 -2.85
N ALA A 39 -3.78 -1.05 -2.30
CA ALA A 39 -3.24 0.04 -1.49
C ALA A 39 -3.11 1.32 -2.32
N MET A 40 -2.65 1.22 -3.56
CA MET A 40 -2.53 2.38 -4.44
C MET A 40 -3.89 3.01 -4.73
N GLU A 41 -4.89 2.19 -5.02
CA GLU A 41 -6.25 2.69 -5.27
C GLU A 41 -6.81 3.42 -4.06
N GLU A 42 -6.62 2.86 -2.86
CA GLU A 42 -7.09 3.50 -1.64
C GLU A 42 -6.39 4.82 -1.38
N MET A 43 -5.08 4.86 -1.53
CA MET A 43 -4.32 6.09 -1.30
C MET A 43 -4.67 7.17 -2.33
N GLU A 44 -4.88 6.79 -3.57
CA GLU A 44 -5.32 7.72 -4.62
C GLU A 44 -6.71 8.28 -4.32
N HIS A 45 -7.57 7.45 -3.75
CA HIS A 45 -8.91 7.87 -3.38
C HIS A 45 -8.92 8.82 -2.18
N LEU A 46 -8.07 8.57 -1.20
CA LEU A 46 -8.09 9.28 0.08
C LEU A 46 -7.18 10.51 0.13
N ILE A 47 -6.11 10.52 -0.64
CA ILE A 47 -5.11 11.60 -0.63
C ILE A 47 -5.14 12.33 -1.96
N PRO A 48 -5.70 13.56 -2.02
CA PRO A 48 -5.91 14.25 -3.29
C PRO A 48 -4.66 14.47 -4.15
N SER A 49 -3.50 14.64 -3.52
CA SER A 49 -2.25 14.92 -4.23
C SER A 49 -1.38 13.69 -4.40
N PHE A 50 -1.91 12.51 -4.12
CA PHE A 50 -1.09 11.29 -4.17
C PHE A 50 -0.69 10.95 -5.60
N ASP A 51 0.60 10.67 -5.81
CA ASP A 51 1.14 10.15 -7.06
C ASP A 51 1.87 8.84 -6.74
N ARG A 52 1.35 7.74 -7.26
CA ARG A 52 1.91 6.41 -6.99
C ARG A 52 3.32 6.21 -7.52
N HIS A 53 3.78 7.11 -8.40
CA HIS A 53 5.12 7.01 -9.00
C HIS A 53 6.14 7.93 -8.34
N THR A 54 5.72 8.77 -7.39
CA THR A 54 6.59 9.68 -6.65
C THR A 54 6.13 9.81 -5.22
N MET A 55 6.11 8.69 -4.51
CA MET A 55 5.65 8.66 -3.13
C MET A 55 6.68 9.26 -2.17
N THR A 56 6.17 9.96 -1.15
CA THR A 56 7.01 10.40 -0.05
C THR A 56 7.39 9.20 0.83
N SER A 57 8.37 9.39 1.71
CA SER A 57 8.78 8.33 2.64
C SER A 57 7.62 7.85 3.49
N ARG A 58 6.77 8.79 3.96
CA ARG A 58 5.59 8.43 4.75
C ARG A 58 4.60 7.61 3.92
N GLN A 59 4.39 8.00 2.69
CA GLN A 59 3.49 7.29 1.78
C GLN A 59 4.00 5.88 1.48
N LYS A 60 5.32 5.73 1.31
CA LYS A 60 5.92 4.41 1.13
C LYS A 60 5.70 3.52 2.35
N LEU A 61 5.89 4.09 3.54
CA LEU A 61 5.67 3.34 4.78
C LEU A 61 4.19 2.97 4.94
N LEU A 62 3.28 3.88 4.64
CA LEU A 62 1.85 3.60 4.67
C LEU A 62 1.48 2.48 3.71
N THR A 63 2.05 2.51 2.51
CA THR A 63 1.82 1.46 1.51
C THR A 63 2.28 0.10 2.03
N CYS A 64 3.49 0.03 2.58
CA CYS A 64 4.01 -1.21 3.15
C CYS A 64 3.15 -1.70 4.31
N SER A 65 2.72 -0.79 5.18
CA SER A 65 1.88 -1.13 6.32
C SER A 65 0.50 -1.64 5.87
N PHE A 66 -0.06 -1.01 4.86
CA PHE A 66 -1.35 -1.42 4.30
C PHE A 66 -1.25 -2.83 3.70
N VAL A 67 -0.22 -3.06 2.90
CA VAL A 67 0.01 -4.38 2.29
C VAL A 67 0.22 -5.44 3.37
N LYS A 68 0.99 -5.11 4.41
CA LYS A 68 1.22 -6.03 5.51
C LYS A 68 -0.07 -6.41 6.21
N GLU A 69 -0.94 -5.44 6.49
CA GLU A 69 -2.23 -5.72 7.10
C GLU A 69 -3.08 -6.63 6.22
N LEU A 70 -3.14 -6.35 4.92
CA LEU A 70 -3.87 -7.19 3.99
C LEU A 70 -3.29 -8.60 3.96
N TYR A 71 -1.97 -8.72 3.94
CA TYR A 71 -1.30 -10.01 3.86
C TYR A 71 -1.49 -10.83 5.13
N ASP A 72 -1.29 -10.21 6.29
CA ASP A 72 -1.41 -10.89 7.58
C ASP A 72 -2.84 -11.36 7.87
N HIS A 73 -3.82 -10.63 7.35
CA HIS A 73 -5.23 -10.93 7.59
C HIS A 73 -5.98 -11.35 6.33
N ARG A 74 -5.26 -11.92 5.37
CA ARG A 74 -5.85 -12.25 4.07
C ARG A 74 -7.03 -13.19 4.13
N GLU A 75 -7.10 -14.06 5.12
CA GLU A 75 -8.22 -14.95 5.32
C GLU A 75 -9.41 -14.23 5.97
N GLU A 76 -9.12 -13.33 6.89
CA GLU A 76 -10.14 -12.56 7.60
C GLU A 76 -10.68 -11.41 6.76
N TYR A 77 -9.87 -10.90 5.84
CA TYR A 77 -10.22 -9.77 5.02
C TYR A 77 -11.50 -10.01 4.24
N GLN A 78 -11.70 -11.22 3.77
CA GLN A 78 -12.89 -11.58 3.01
C GLN A 78 -14.15 -11.59 3.88
N ARG A 79 -13.99 -11.75 5.19
CA ARG A 79 -15.11 -11.81 6.13
C ARG A 79 -15.37 -10.47 6.81
N GLU A 80 -14.33 -9.77 7.19
CA GLU A 80 -14.44 -8.55 7.97
C GLU A 80 -13.52 -7.43 7.46
N THR A 81 -13.89 -6.85 6.35
CA THR A 81 -13.19 -5.70 5.80
C THR A 81 -13.10 -4.55 6.80
N ARG A 82 -14.10 -4.45 7.69
CA ARG A 82 -14.17 -3.38 8.67
C ARG A 82 -13.00 -3.38 9.65
N THR A 83 -12.61 -4.56 10.14
CA THR A 83 -11.51 -4.67 11.10
C THR A 83 -10.20 -4.21 10.48
N LEU A 84 -9.95 -4.63 9.25
CA LEU A 84 -8.77 -4.23 8.53
C LEU A 84 -8.71 -2.72 8.32
N THR A 85 -9.83 -2.15 7.91
CA THR A 85 -9.94 -0.71 7.70
C THR A 85 -9.62 0.06 8.97
N ASN A 86 -10.13 -0.40 10.11
CA ASN A 86 -9.87 0.25 11.39
C ASN A 86 -8.40 0.18 11.79
N ALA A 87 -7.73 -0.94 11.50
CA ALA A 87 -6.32 -1.11 11.84
C ALA A 87 -5.42 -0.11 11.10
N VAL A 88 -5.76 0.23 9.88
CA VAL A 88 -4.92 1.08 9.02
C VAL A 88 -5.40 2.53 8.99
N SER A 89 -6.68 2.77 9.23
CA SER A 89 -7.28 4.08 9.00
C SER A 89 -6.67 5.21 9.83
N SER A 90 -6.19 4.94 11.04
CA SER A 90 -5.57 6.00 11.85
C SER A 90 -4.30 6.54 11.20
N MET A 91 -3.52 5.69 10.55
CA MET A 91 -2.33 6.13 9.83
C MET A 91 -2.71 6.93 8.58
N LEU A 92 -3.73 6.46 7.87
CA LEU A 92 -4.23 7.15 6.68
C LEU A 92 -4.81 8.51 7.04
N LEU A 93 -5.55 8.60 8.16
CA LEU A 93 -6.11 9.87 8.62
C LEU A 93 -5.01 10.90 8.90
N LYS A 94 -3.93 10.48 9.53
CA LYS A 94 -2.80 11.39 9.80
C LYS A 94 -2.21 11.93 8.50
N GLU A 95 -2.10 11.10 7.49
CA GLU A 95 -1.58 11.51 6.19
C GLU A 95 -2.54 12.47 5.49
N ILE A 96 -3.84 12.19 5.56
CA ILE A 96 -4.88 13.03 4.97
C ILE A 96 -4.90 14.41 5.63
N TYR A 97 -4.91 14.44 6.96
CA TYR A 97 -4.92 15.70 7.70
C TYR A 97 -3.69 16.55 7.42
N LYS A 98 -2.53 15.89 7.36
CA LYS A 98 -1.30 16.60 7.04
C LYS A 98 -1.36 17.20 5.64
N GLY A 99 -1.87 16.46 4.67
CA GLY A 99 -2.03 16.94 3.31
C GLY A 99 -3.09 18.02 3.19
N GLY A 100 -4.20 17.87 3.92
CA GLY A 100 -5.31 18.80 3.88
C GLY A 100 -5.05 20.13 4.56
N ASN A 101 -4.10 20.18 5.49
CA ASN A 101 -3.77 21.37 6.25
C ASN A 101 -2.50 22.05 5.77
N ALA A 102 -1.96 21.56 4.69
CA ALA A 102 -0.73 22.13 4.14
C ALA A 102 -0.93 23.52 3.60
#